data_7874a46f17400ffa44a899172abada94
#
_entry.id   7874a46f17400ffa44a899172abada94
#
_cell.length_a   1.000
_cell.length_b   1.000
_cell.length_c   1.000
_cell.angle_alpha   90.00
_cell.angle_beta   90.00
_cell.angle_gamma   90.00
#
_symmetry.space_group_name_H-M   'P 1'
#
loop_
_entity.id
_entity.type
_entity.pdbx_description
1 polymer ?
#
loop_
_entity_poly.entity_id
_entity_poly.type
_entity_poly.pdbx_seq_one_letter_code
_entity_poly.pdbx_strand_id
1 'polypeptide(L)'
;MDLTPLHEVEAPSDLRRRVHRRRRWSVLVISAVLIFAMAFITAQGLRNATLFFRNVDEAVEQRSELGERRFRIQGRVIPSSVKSESGLTTFEIVHNCVVASVLHSSDPPELFSSPWIPVVLEGHWIAGEVMTLGGNDSHYFSSDRMLVKHTNEYASANEQRVTEEPPEGFLDQCSFEVPAAAS
;
A
#
# COMPACT_ATOMS: atom_id res chain seq x y z
N MET A 1 -35.84 3.35 88.36
CA MET A 1 -35.38 4.13 87.19
C MET A 1 -34.35 3.30 86.48
N ASP A 2 -34.80 2.54 85.52
CA ASP A 2 -33.91 1.71 84.62
C ASP A 2 -33.49 2.52 83.42
N LEU A 3 -32.23 2.84 83.40
CA LEU A 3 -31.59 3.45 82.25
C LEU A 3 -30.95 2.31 81.40
N THR A 4 -31.72 1.79 80.47
CA THR A 4 -31.18 0.89 79.42
C THR A 4 -30.22 1.67 78.54
N PRO A 5 -28.98 1.21 78.31
CA PRO A 5 -28.06 1.86 77.38
C PRO A 5 -28.54 1.68 75.97
N LEU A 6 -28.61 2.78 75.21
CA LEU A 6 -28.85 2.80 73.78
C LEU A 6 -27.81 1.93 73.10
N HIS A 7 -28.29 0.90 72.44
CA HIS A 7 -27.48 0.06 71.59
C HIS A 7 -26.93 0.91 70.43
N GLU A 8 -25.67 1.24 70.54
CA GLU A 8 -24.93 1.91 69.47
C GLU A 8 -24.87 0.95 68.25
N VAL A 9 -25.67 1.27 67.25
CA VAL A 9 -25.65 0.50 65.99
C VAL A 9 -24.34 0.78 65.32
N GLU A 10 -23.37 -0.12 65.54
CA GLU A 10 -22.12 -0.14 64.78
C GLU A 10 -22.46 -0.29 63.28
N ALA A 11 -22.34 0.80 62.59
CA ALA A 11 -22.51 0.78 61.13
C ALA A 11 -21.44 -0.14 60.48
N PRO A 12 -21.83 -1.14 59.68
CA PRO A 12 -20.93 -2.18 59.24
C PRO A 12 -19.84 -1.58 58.34
N SER A 13 -18.66 -1.43 58.90
CA SER A 13 -17.43 -1.00 58.21
C SER A 13 -17.07 -1.85 56.97
N ASP A 14 -17.55 -3.08 56.95
CA ASP A 14 -17.36 -4.05 55.88
C ASP A 14 -18.12 -3.73 54.58
N LEU A 15 -19.29 -3.09 54.68
CA LEU A 15 -20.04 -2.68 53.47
C LEU A 15 -19.32 -1.56 52.71
N ARG A 16 -18.73 -0.62 53.43
CA ARG A 16 -17.94 0.47 52.80
C ARG A 16 -16.69 -0.06 52.10
N ARG A 17 -16.00 -1.04 52.67
CA ARG A 17 -14.82 -1.68 52.06
C ARG A 17 -15.19 -2.46 50.83
N ARG A 18 -16.31 -3.19 50.79
CA ARG A 18 -16.78 -3.93 49.62
C ARG A 18 -17.19 -3.02 48.48
N VAL A 19 -17.86 -1.90 48.73
CA VAL A 19 -18.26 -0.91 47.71
C VAL A 19 -17.04 -0.23 47.11
N HIS A 20 -16.06 0.18 47.92
CA HIS A 20 -14.82 0.77 47.40
C HIS A 20 -13.97 -0.21 46.63
N ARG A 21 -13.93 -1.48 47.00
CA ARG A 21 -13.20 -2.52 46.26
C ARG A 21 -13.87 -2.79 44.91
N ARG A 22 -15.18 -2.91 44.84
CA ARG A 22 -15.92 -3.08 43.57
C ARG A 22 -15.73 -1.88 42.65
N ARG A 23 -15.79 -0.66 43.16
CA ARG A 23 -15.58 0.56 42.38
C ARG A 23 -14.14 0.63 41.79
N ARG A 24 -13.14 0.27 42.61
CA ARG A 24 -11.74 0.21 42.10
C ARG A 24 -11.56 -0.85 41.01
N TRP A 25 -12.18 -2.01 41.20
CA TRP A 25 -12.16 -3.06 40.19
C TRP A 25 -12.88 -2.64 38.88
N SER A 26 -14.03 -1.98 39.00
CA SER A 26 -14.75 -1.45 37.82
C SER A 26 -13.92 -0.40 37.09
N VAL A 27 -13.24 0.50 37.77
CA VAL A 27 -12.34 1.48 37.14
C VAL A 27 -11.18 0.79 36.46
N LEU A 28 -10.56 -0.20 37.09
CA LEU A 28 -9.47 -0.96 36.46
C LEU A 28 -9.92 -1.70 35.19
N VAL A 29 -11.08 -2.36 35.23
CA VAL A 29 -11.65 -3.05 34.08
C VAL A 29 -11.96 -2.08 32.94
N ILE A 30 -12.61 -0.95 33.25
CA ILE A 30 -12.91 0.08 32.23
C ILE A 30 -11.62 0.64 31.63
N SER A 31 -10.62 0.95 32.47
CA SER A 31 -9.31 1.43 31.97
C SER A 31 -8.62 0.39 31.08
N ALA A 32 -8.65 -0.88 31.46
CA ALA A 32 -8.06 -1.96 30.67
C ALA A 32 -8.77 -2.11 29.31
N VAL A 33 -10.11 -2.02 29.28
CA VAL A 33 -10.88 -2.07 28.03
C VAL A 33 -10.56 -0.88 27.13
N LEU A 34 -10.45 0.33 27.69
CA LEU A 34 -10.10 1.53 26.93
C LEU A 34 -8.67 1.45 26.34
N ILE A 35 -7.71 0.97 27.14
CA ILE A 35 -6.32 0.78 26.67
C ILE A 35 -6.28 -0.26 25.54
N PHE A 36 -7.01 -1.37 25.71
CA PHE A 36 -7.09 -2.42 24.70
C PHE A 36 -7.76 -1.91 23.40
N ALA A 37 -8.86 -1.17 23.52
CA ALA A 37 -9.54 -0.57 22.37
C ALA A 37 -8.64 0.43 21.64
N MET A 38 -7.91 1.27 22.38
CA MET A 38 -6.97 2.22 21.79
C MET A 38 -5.80 1.49 21.10
N ALA A 39 -5.22 0.48 21.72
CA ALA A 39 -4.17 -0.33 21.12
C ALA A 39 -4.66 -1.05 19.86
N PHE A 40 -5.89 -1.58 19.88
CA PHE A 40 -6.51 -2.23 18.73
C PHE A 40 -6.72 -1.25 17.56
N ILE A 41 -7.28 -0.05 17.82
CA ILE A 41 -7.48 0.99 16.82
C ILE A 41 -6.14 1.44 16.23
N THR A 42 -5.13 1.63 17.08
CA THR A 42 -3.79 2.03 16.64
C THR A 42 -3.16 0.94 15.78
N ALA A 43 -3.24 -0.33 16.17
CA ALA A 43 -2.73 -1.45 15.41
C ALA A 43 -3.42 -1.59 14.06
N GLN A 44 -4.74 -1.42 14.00
CA GLN A 44 -5.52 -1.43 12.75
C GLN A 44 -5.16 -0.21 11.88
N GLY A 45 -5.03 0.97 12.46
CA GLY A 45 -4.66 2.19 11.74
C GLY A 45 -3.28 2.11 11.12
N LEU A 46 -2.28 1.58 11.84
CA LEU A 46 -0.92 1.41 11.30
C LEU A 46 -0.87 0.39 10.16
N ARG A 47 -1.66 -0.67 10.22
CA ARG A 47 -1.72 -1.68 9.14
C ARG A 47 -2.21 -1.08 7.81
N ASN A 48 -3.06 -0.05 7.86
CA ASN A 48 -3.63 0.60 6.68
C ASN A 48 -2.89 1.87 6.26
N ALA A 49 -2.04 2.43 7.14
CA ALA A 49 -1.35 3.71 6.89
C ALA A 49 -0.06 3.58 6.08
N THR A 50 0.56 2.40 6.03
CA THR A 50 1.76 2.16 5.22
C THR A 50 1.36 1.63 3.86
N LEU A 51 1.34 2.50 2.85
CA LEU A 51 1.35 2.10 1.45
C LEU A 51 2.67 1.35 1.21
N PHE A 52 2.60 0.04 1.16
CA PHE A 52 3.75 -0.80 0.86
C PHE A 52 4.28 -0.48 -0.53
N PHE A 53 5.58 -0.33 -0.63
CA PHE A 53 6.29 -0.10 -1.87
C PHE A 53 6.83 -1.44 -2.38
N ARG A 54 6.54 -1.79 -3.63
CA ARG A 54 6.97 -3.03 -4.27
C ARG A 54 7.49 -2.76 -5.68
N ASN A 55 8.51 -3.46 -6.09
CA ASN A 55 8.86 -3.55 -7.50
C ASN A 55 7.88 -4.47 -8.22
N VAL A 56 7.84 -4.41 -9.56
CA VAL A 56 6.90 -5.24 -10.36
C VAL A 56 7.06 -6.72 -10.08
N ASP A 57 8.29 -7.23 -10.04
CA ASP A 57 8.61 -8.62 -9.77
C ASP A 57 8.09 -9.08 -8.41
N GLU A 58 8.37 -8.32 -7.34
CA GLU A 58 7.86 -8.59 -6.00
C GLU A 58 6.33 -8.53 -5.93
N ALA A 59 5.72 -7.54 -6.63
CA ALA A 59 4.27 -7.36 -6.63
C ALA A 59 3.54 -8.49 -7.35
N VAL A 60 4.13 -9.02 -8.42
CA VAL A 60 3.59 -10.18 -9.15
C VAL A 60 3.74 -11.46 -8.34
N GLU A 61 4.89 -11.69 -7.70
CA GLU A 61 5.14 -12.85 -6.86
C GLU A 61 4.21 -12.87 -5.63
N GLN A 62 4.00 -11.72 -4.99
CA GLN A 62 3.19 -11.58 -3.78
C GLN A 62 1.72 -11.25 -4.07
N ARG A 63 1.25 -11.42 -5.30
CA ARG A 63 -0.11 -11.03 -5.73
C ARG A 63 -1.21 -11.61 -4.85
N SER A 64 -1.11 -12.89 -4.49
CA SER A 64 -2.08 -13.56 -3.62
C SER A 64 -2.12 -12.99 -2.20
N GLU A 65 -0.98 -12.52 -1.69
CA GLU A 65 -0.89 -11.90 -0.37
C GLU A 65 -1.37 -10.45 -0.39
N LEU A 66 -1.05 -9.72 -1.46
CA LEU A 66 -1.46 -8.34 -1.65
C LEU A 66 -2.97 -8.21 -1.89
N GLY A 67 -3.57 -9.13 -2.66
CA GLY A 67 -4.99 -9.13 -2.99
C GLY A 67 -5.44 -7.76 -3.53
N GLU A 68 -6.61 -7.30 -3.08
CA GLU A 68 -7.18 -6.00 -3.46
C GLU A 68 -6.68 -4.82 -2.60
N ARG A 69 -5.66 -5.02 -1.76
CA ARG A 69 -5.10 -3.92 -0.94
C ARG A 69 -4.40 -2.91 -1.82
N ARG A 70 -4.54 -1.63 -1.46
CA ARG A 70 -3.81 -0.55 -2.12
C ARG A 70 -2.33 -0.58 -1.72
N PHE A 71 -1.46 -0.44 -2.71
CA PHE A 71 -0.01 -0.35 -2.52
C PHE A 71 0.62 0.46 -3.65
N ARG A 72 1.91 0.72 -3.55
CA ARG A 72 2.69 1.39 -4.59
C ARG A 72 3.53 0.37 -5.33
N ILE A 73 3.38 0.35 -6.65
CA ILE A 73 4.20 -0.47 -7.55
C ILE A 73 5.18 0.43 -8.32
N GLN A 74 6.41 -0.02 -8.45
CA GLN A 74 7.45 0.69 -9.21
C GLN A 74 7.94 -0.19 -10.36
N GLY A 75 8.09 0.42 -11.53
CA GLY A 75 8.67 -0.22 -12.71
C GLY A 75 9.08 0.82 -13.76
N ARG A 76 9.57 0.35 -14.88
CA ARG A 76 9.83 1.17 -16.07
C ARG A 76 8.73 0.94 -17.09
N VAL A 77 8.25 2.01 -17.73
CA VAL A 77 7.22 1.92 -18.77
C VAL A 77 7.83 1.37 -20.06
N ILE A 78 7.17 0.40 -20.66
CA ILE A 78 7.54 -0.14 -21.97
C ILE A 78 6.94 0.80 -23.03
N PRO A 79 7.77 1.48 -23.86
CA PRO A 79 7.30 2.55 -24.75
C PRO A 79 6.21 2.13 -25.72
N SER A 80 6.35 0.94 -26.32
CA SER A 80 5.42 0.39 -27.32
C SER A 80 4.08 -0.07 -26.76
N SER A 81 3.93 -0.13 -25.43
CA SER A 81 2.72 -0.66 -24.77
C SER A 81 1.68 0.41 -24.47
N VAL A 82 2.03 1.69 -24.57
CA VAL A 82 1.16 2.80 -24.16
C VAL A 82 0.01 3.01 -25.14
N LYS A 83 -1.22 2.94 -24.63
CA LYS A 83 -2.45 3.22 -25.36
C LYS A 83 -3.36 4.08 -24.50
N SER A 84 -3.86 5.18 -25.07
CA SER A 84 -4.80 6.07 -24.40
C SER A 84 -6.12 6.10 -25.14
N GLU A 85 -7.20 5.76 -24.46
CA GLU A 85 -8.56 5.80 -25.01
C GLU A 85 -9.53 6.35 -23.95
N SER A 86 -10.32 7.34 -24.32
CA SER A 86 -11.43 7.85 -23.51
C SER A 86 -11.08 8.22 -22.06
N GLY A 87 -9.90 8.78 -21.82
CA GLY A 87 -9.44 9.17 -20.46
C GLY A 87 -8.90 8.02 -19.61
N LEU A 88 -8.73 6.85 -20.20
CA LEU A 88 -8.03 5.71 -19.63
C LEU A 88 -6.72 5.50 -20.38
N THR A 89 -5.65 5.27 -19.66
CA THR A 89 -4.34 4.95 -20.25
C THR A 89 -3.95 3.55 -19.82
N THR A 90 -3.76 2.67 -20.80
CA THR A 90 -3.21 1.33 -20.60
C THR A 90 -1.76 1.30 -21.02
N PHE A 91 -0.92 0.65 -20.25
CA PHE A 91 0.49 0.46 -20.54
C PHE A 91 1.07 -0.68 -19.72
N GLU A 92 2.26 -1.11 -20.07
CA GLU A 92 2.97 -2.13 -19.34
C GLU A 92 4.19 -1.54 -18.63
N ILE A 93 4.45 -2.07 -17.45
CA ILE A 93 5.65 -1.76 -16.67
C ILE A 93 6.47 -3.02 -16.46
N VAL A 94 7.77 -2.85 -16.40
CA VAL A 94 8.72 -3.96 -16.24
C VAL A 94 9.72 -3.69 -15.13
N HIS A 95 10.09 -4.75 -14.43
CA HIS A 95 11.22 -4.80 -13.49
C HIS A 95 11.75 -6.23 -13.44
N ASN A 96 13.07 -6.42 -13.51
CA ASN A 96 13.71 -7.75 -13.53
C ASN A 96 13.05 -8.76 -14.49
N CYS A 97 12.76 -8.33 -15.73
CA CYS A 97 12.07 -9.13 -16.75
C CYS A 97 10.65 -9.60 -16.39
N VAL A 98 10.07 -9.12 -15.31
CA VAL A 98 8.67 -9.36 -14.97
C VAL A 98 7.85 -8.16 -15.45
N VAL A 99 6.81 -8.45 -16.23
CA VAL A 99 5.92 -7.45 -16.83
C VAL A 99 4.60 -7.45 -16.10
N ALA A 100 4.04 -6.26 -15.88
CA ALA A 100 2.68 -6.10 -15.37
C ALA A 100 1.90 -5.10 -16.23
N SER A 101 0.66 -5.45 -16.58
CA SER A 101 -0.25 -4.54 -17.26
C SER A 101 -0.87 -3.57 -16.27
N VAL A 102 -0.98 -2.32 -16.68
CA VAL A 102 -1.55 -1.22 -15.89
C VAL A 102 -2.72 -0.59 -16.63
N LEU A 103 -3.81 -0.37 -15.90
CA LEU A 103 -4.93 0.46 -16.30
C LEU A 103 -4.93 1.71 -15.41
N HIS A 104 -4.59 2.86 -15.98
CA HIS A 104 -4.53 4.13 -15.27
C HIS A 104 -5.73 5.01 -15.61
N SER A 105 -6.43 5.49 -14.56
CA SER A 105 -7.69 6.23 -14.70
C SER A 105 -7.56 7.75 -14.70
N SER A 106 -6.33 8.28 -14.71
CA SER A 106 -6.05 9.72 -14.78
C SER A 106 -5.23 10.05 -16.01
N ASP A 107 -5.23 11.31 -16.42
CA ASP A 107 -4.34 11.76 -17.47
C ASP A 107 -2.88 11.64 -17.01
N PRO A 108 -2.03 10.95 -17.77
CA PRO A 108 -0.64 10.81 -17.42
C PRO A 108 0.08 12.16 -17.49
N PRO A 109 1.11 12.40 -16.65
CA PRO A 109 1.91 13.60 -16.73
C PRO A 109 2.60 13.75 -18.10
N GLU A 110 2.90 15.00 -18.53
CA GLU A 110 3.57 15.27 -19.82
C GLU A 110 4.88 14.47 -20.01
N LEU A 111 5.59 14.23 -18.93
CA LEU A 111 6.85 13.47 -18.95
C LEU A 111 6.68 11.96 -19.17
N PHE A 112 5.46 11.47 -19.13
CA PHE A 112 5.15 10.07 -19.37
C PHE A 112 5.52 9.60 -20.81
N SER A 113 5.72 10.55 -21.72
CA SER A 113 6.09 10.27 -23.11
C SER A 113 7.54 9.81 -23.29
N SER A 114 8.39 9.94 -22.27
CA SER A 114 9.80 9.51 -22.37
C SER A 114 9.90 7.98 -22.35
N PRO A 115 10.70 7.38 -23.25
CA PRO A 115 10.88 5.93 -23.29
C PRO A 115 11.50 5.41 -21.98
N TRP A 116 11.07 4.25 -21.53
CA TRP A 116 11.60 3.56 -20.33
C TRP A 116 11.55 4.36 -19.03
N ILE A 117 10.67 5.35 -18.98
CA ILE A 117 10.57 6.22 -17.81
C ILE A 117 10.22 5.42 -16.55
N PRO A 118 10.94 5.65 -15.43
CA PRO A 118 10.60 5.02 -14.16
C PRO A 118 9.37 5.68 -13.56
N VAL A 119 8.36 4.88 -13.25
CA VAL A 119 7.10 5.33 -12.65
C VAL A 119 6.85 4.63 -11.31
N VAL A 120 6.16 5.34 -10.45
CA VAL A 120 5.56 4.80 -9.23
C VAL A 120 4.06 5.00 -9.34
N LEU A 121 3.33 3.91 -9.29
CA LEU A 121 1.88 3.88 -9.41
C LEU A 121 1.26 3.50 -8.07
N GLU A 122 0.17 4.16 -7.71
CA GLU A 122 -0.61 3.81 -6.54
C GLU A 122 -1.94 3.21 -6.98
N GLY A 123 -2.25 2.01 -6.47
CA GLY A 123 -3.41 1.26 -6.92
C GLY A 123 -3.53 -0.10 -6.26
N HIS A 124 -4.20 -1.02 -6.92
CA HIS A 124 -4.43 -2.39 -6.46
C HIS A 124 -4.57 -3.36 -7.64
N TRP A 125 -4.42 -4.67 -7.36
CA TRP A 125 -4.63 -5.70 -8.36
C TRP A 125 -6.13 -5.91 -8.63
N ILE A 126 -6.49 -6.10 -9.89
CA ILE A 126 -7.82 -6.53 -10.33
C ILE A 126 -7.67 -7.82 -11.13
N ALA A 127 -8.52 -8.80 -10.84
CA ALA A 127 -8.61 -10.03 -11.61
C ALA A 127 -9.24 -9.75 -12.98
N GLY A 128 -8.58 -10.20 -14.02
CA GLY A 128 -9.01 -10.06 -15.41
C GLY A 128 -7.94 -10.58 -16.34
N GLU A 129 -8.32 -11.31 -17.37
CA GLU A 129 -7.38 -11.81 -18.36
C GLU A 129 -6.83 -10.66 -19.21
N VAL A 130 -5.52 -10.57 -19.30
CA VAL A 130 -4.83 -9.57 -20.09
C VAL A 130 -3.62 -10.19 -20.79
N MET A 131 -3.42 -9.82 -22.04
CA MET A 131 -2.22 -10.20 -22.80
C MET A 131 -1.14 -9.15 -22.53
N THR A 132 0.01 -9.57 -22.05
CA THR A 132 1.19 -8.73 -21.83
C THR A 132 2.35 -9.21 -22.70
N LEU A 133 3.40 -8.41 -22.83
CA LEU A 133 4.64 -8.84 -23.48
C LEU A 133 5.30 -10.04 -22.77
N GLY A 134 5.05 -10.20 -21.47
CA GLY A 134 5.47 -11.37 -20.70
C GLY A 134 4.58 -12.61 -20.85
N GLY A 135 3.50 -12.54 -21.65
CA GLY A 135 2.52 -13.60 -21.87
C GLY A 135 1.14 -13.28 -21.30
N ASN A 136 0.27 -14.31 -21.22
CA ASN A 136 -1.05 -14.15 -20.63
C ASN A 136 -0.94 -13.94 -19.11
N ASP A 137 -1.59 -12.89 -18.62
CA ASP A 137 -1.74 -12.64 -17.19
C ASP A 137 -3.23 -12.67 -16.81
N SER A 138 -3.52 -13.11 -15.59
CA SER A 138 -4.87 -13.18 -15.02
C SER A 138 -5.25 -11.94 -14.20
N HIS A 139 -4.36 -10.96 -14.14
CA HIS A 139 -4.57 -9.74 -13.36
C HIS A 139 -3.92 -8.54 -14.06
N TYR A 140 -4.50 -7.37 -13.81
CA TYR A 140 -3.89 -6.09 -14.14
C TYR A 140 -3.88 -5.16 -12.94
N PHE A 141 -2.99 -4.19 -12.93
CA PHE A 141 -2.87 -3.20 -11.87
C PHE A 141 -3.74 -1.97 -12.20
N SER A 142 -4.79 -1.74 -11.42
CA SER A 142 -5.62 -0.55 -11.54
C SER A 142 -5.01 0.58 -10.73
N SER A 143 -4.67 1.68 -11.39
CA SER A 143 -4.01 2.84 -10.81
C SER A 143 -4.83 4.12 -11.01
N ASP A 144 -4.90 4.94 -9.98
CA ASP A 144 -5.51 6.26 -10.00
C ASP A 144 -4.51 7.40 -9.72
N ARG A 145 -3.28 7.06 -9.35
CA ARG A 145 -2.22 8.03 -9.11
C ARG A 145 -0.89 7.54 -9.67
N MET A 146 -0.24 8.41 -10.42
CA MET A 146 1.06 8.18 -11.03
C MET A 146 2.04 9.26 -10.58
N LEU A 147 3.23 8.84 -10.17
CA LEU A 147 4.36 9.71 -9.93
C LEU A 147 5.47 9.29 -10.89
N VAL A 148 5.82 10.21 -11.77
CA VAL A 148 6.96 10.06 -12.66
C VAL A 148 8.19 10.60 -11.93
N LYS A 149 9.24 9.81 -11.81
CA LYS A 149 10.49 10.29 -11.22
C LYS A 149 11.14 11.26 -12.18
N HIS A 150 11.17 12.53 -11.80
CA HIS A 150 11.78 13.59 -12.58
C HIS A 150 13.29 13.40 -12.68
N THR A 151 13.78 13.32 -13.91
CA THR A 151 15.17 13.08 -14.22
C THR A 151 16.01 14.37 -14.19
N ASN A 152 15.43 15.55 -14.41
CA ASN A 152 16.20 16.77 -14.70
C ASN A 152 17.00 17.33 -13.52
N GLU A 153 16.50 17.22 -12.30
CA GLU A 153 17.24 17.69 -11.11
C GLU A 153 18.10 16.57 -10.51
N TYR A 154 17.71 15.31 -10.73
CA TYR A 154 18.44 14.14 -10.32
C TYR A 154 19.52 13.76 -11.35
N ALA A 155 19.31 14.05 -12.63
CA ALA A 155 20.27 13.83 -13.71
C ALA A 155 21.50 14.74 -13.56
N SER A 156 21.33 16.02 -13.19
CA SER A 156 22.44 16.93 -12.96
C SER A 156 23.31 16.55 -11.75
N ALA A 157 22.75 15.82 -10.79
CA ALA A 157 23.49 15.34 -9.61
C ALA A 157 24.05 13.92 -9.78
N ASN A 158 23.57 13.13 -10.76
CA ASN A 158 23.91 11.73 -10.94
C ASN A 158 23.89 11.30 -12.40
N GLU A 159 24.58 12.02 -13.28
CA GLU A 159 24.64 11.75 -14.74
C GLU A 159 24.93 10.29 -15.12
N GLN A 160 25.57 9.53 -14.24
CA GLN A 160 25.89 8.11 -14.47
C GLN A 160 24.79 7.10 -14.09
N ARG A 161 23.68 7.57 -13.48
CA ARG A 161 22.60 6.67 -13.02
C ARG A 161 21.26 6.87 -13.72
N VAL A 162 21.17 7.86 -14.58
CA VAL A 162 19.94 8.23 -15.28
C VAL A 162 20.16 8.12 -16.77
N THR A 163 20.41 6.91 -17.23
CA THR A 163 20.23 6.59 -18.65
C THR A 163 18.72 6.44 -18.86
N GLU A 164 18.17 7.21 -19.79
CA GLU A 164 16.78 7.08 -20.30
C GLU A 164 16.55 5.71 -20.93
N GLU A 165 17.60 5.00 -21.28
CA GLU A 165 17.59 3.63 -21.74
C GLU A 165 17.73 2.65 -20.57
N PRO A 166 17.09 1.46 -20.65
CA PRO A 166 17.39 0.39 -19.72
C PRO A 166 18.89 0.10 -19.74
N PRO A 167 19.50 -0.35 -18.64
CA PRO A 167 20.90 -0.72 -18.64
C PRO A 167 21.23 -1.61 -19.85
N GLU A 168 22.37 -1.39 -20.51
CA GLU A 168 22.79 -2.23 -21.62
C GLU A 168 22.67 -3.72 -21.26
N GLY A 169 22.00 -4.49 -22.10
CA GLY A 169 21.73 -5.90 -21.85
C GLY A 169 20.54 -6.20 -20.93
N PHE A 170 19.78 -5.21 -20.46
CA PHE A 170 18.57 -5.46 -19.66
C PHE A 170 17.52 -6.25 -20.45
N LEU A 171 17.31 -5.90 -21.72
CA LEU A 171 16.35 -6.58 -22.59
C LEU A 171 16.88 -7.91 -23.11
N ASP A 172 18.20 -8.03 -23.31
CA ASP A 172 18.84 -9.26 -23.77
C ASP A 172 18.73 -10.40 -22.74
N GLN A 173 18.53 -10.06 -21.47
CA GLN A 173 18.31 -11.01 -20.37
C GLN A 173 16.86 -11.47 -20.26
N CYS A 174 15.94 -10.75 -20.91
CA CYS A 174 14.52 -11.04 -20.82
C CYS A 174 14.08 -11.94 -21.99
N SER A 175 13.21 -12.91 -21.70
CA SER A 175 12.69 -13.85 -22.71
C SER A 175 11.60 -13.27 -23.62
N PHE A 176 11.28 -11.98 -23.51
CA PHE A 176 10.31 -11.27 -24.35
C PHE A 176 10.99 -10.22 -25.23
N GLU A 177 10.51 -10.11 -26.46
CA GLU A 177 10.98 -9.13 -27.43
C GLU A 177 10.13 -7.86 -27.32
N VAL A 178 10.78 -6.71 -27.02
CA VAL A 178 10.10 -5.43 -26.98
C VAL A 178 10.01 -4.89 -28.40
N PRO A 179 8.80 -4.64 -28.95
CA PRO A 179 8.67 -4.03 -30.26
C PRO A 179 9.34 -2.65 -30.26
N ALA A 180 10.10 -2.36 -31.31
CA ALA A 180 10.71 -1.05 -31.49
C ALA A 180 9.62 0.02 -31.49
N ALA A 181 9.83 1.10 -30.72
CA ALA A 181 8.92 2.22 -30.72
C ALA A 181 8.72 2.73 -32.14
N ALA A 182 7.48 2.80 -32.59
CA ALA A 182 7.15 3.38 -33.88
C ALA A 182 7.55 4.86 -33.87
N SER A 183 8.54 5.22 -34.66
CA SER A 183 9.04 6.59 -34.85
C SER A 183 8.02 7.47 -35.57
#